data_01a08524e1d5d05473a6362e3e1fd74d
#
_entry.id   01a08524e1d5d05473a6362e3e1fd74d
#
_cell.length_a   1.000
_cell.length_b   1.000
_cell.length_c   1.000
_cell.angle_alpha   90.00
_cell.angle_beta   90.00
_cell.angle_gamma   90.00
#
_symmetry.space_group_name_H-M   'P 1'
#
loop_
_entity.id
_entity.type
_entity.pdbx_description
1 polymer ?
#
loop_
_entity_poly.entity_id
_entity_poly.type
_entity_poly.pdbx_seq_one_letter_code
_entity_poly.pdbx_strand_id
1 'polypeptide(L)'
;MSFSQKYFQENEFAIRDKKLKYYLSPTLLENNFKHGFFTKTSSEINLLLLSNRLKLNNKNCVLNQIHSNQIVFGSKTEEKQREEADGIVCDKQNQNLWIYTADCMPILFADKRKRLVAAIHCGRKGLENKIIKKLIKIFVIKDAQKKICLSQ
;
A
#
# COMPACT_ATOMS: atom_id res chain seq x y z
N MET A 1 -6.48 -28.48 3.41
CA MET A 1 -6.10 -27.05 3.48
C MET A 1 -7.32 -26.21 3.19
N SER A 2 -7.67 -25.26 4.06
CA SER A 2 -8.82 -24.37 3.79
C SER A 2 -8.49 -23.43 2.62
N PHE A 3 -9.50 -22.93 1.92
CA PHE A 3 -9.37 -22.01 0.77
C PHE A 3 -8.54 -20.76 1.15
N SER A 4 -8.64 -20.28 2.40
CA SER A 4 -7.91 -19.14 2.91
C SER A 4 -6.39 -19.36 3.02
N GLN A 5 -5.94 -20.55 3.36
CA GLN A 5 -4.51 -20.86 3.51
C GLN A 5 -3.73 -20.87 2.18
N LYS A 6 -4.43 -21.01 1.05
CA LYS A 6 -3.82 -20.98 -0.29
C LYS A 6 -3.49 -19.55 -0.75
N TYR A 7 -4.22 -18.54 -0.24
CA TYR A 7 -4.14 -17.16 -0.74
C TYR A 7 -3.50 -16.18 0.24
N PHE A 8 -3.52 -16.47 1.55
CA PHE A 8 -2.93 -15.60 2.56
C PHE A 8 -2.26 -16.40 3.66
N GLN A 9 -1.09 -15.94 4.05
CA GLN A 9 -0.37 -16.44 5.22
C GLN A 9 -0.70 -15.55 6.41
N GLU A 10 -1.29 -16.14 7.46
CA GLU A 10 -1.53 -15.47 8.73
C GLU A 10 -0.24 -15.36 9.53
N ASN A 11 0.01 -14.19 10.09
CA ASN A 11 1.14 -13.91 10.98
C ASN A 11 0.64 -13.12 12.18
N GLU A 12 1.36 -13.26 13.29
CA GLU A 12 1.06 -12.49 14.49
C GLU A 12 2.35 -11.99 15.17
N PHE A 13 2.23 -10.89 15.87
CA PHE A 13 3.26 -10.38 16.76
C PHE A 13 2.62 -9.55 17.88
N ALA A 14 3.36 -9.37 18.99
CA ALA A 14 2.88 -8.57 20.10
C ALA A 14 3.44 -7.15 20.07
N ILE A 15 2.57 -6.16 20.32
CA ILE A 15 2.95 -4.80 20.67
C ILE A 15 2.32 -4.47 22.00
N ARG A 16 3.16 -4.23 23.02
CA ARG A 16 2.70 -4.13 24.41
C ARG A 16 1.93 -5.42 24.76
N ASP A 17 0.76 -5.32 25.34
CA ASP A 17 -0.05 -6.47 25.75
C ASP A 17 -1.06 -6.92 24.66
N LYS A 18 -0.97 -6.34 23.44
CA LYS A 18 -1.90 -6.65 22.34
C LYS A 18 -1.24 -7.57 21.32
N LYS A 19 -1.90 -8.68 21.03
CA LYS A 19 -1.57 -9.54 19.88
C LYS A 19 -2.13 -8.92 18.61
N LEU A 20 -1.25 -8.69 17.64
CA LEU A 20 -1.61 -8.17 16.32
C LEU A 20 -1.55 -9.28 15.29
N LYS A 21 -2.63 -9.41 14.54
CA LYS A 21 -2.69 -10.31 13.40
C LYS A 21 -2.60 -9.53 12.11
N TYR A 22 -1.89 -10.08 11.14
CA TYR A 22 -1.81 -9.54 9.79
C TYR A 22 -1.65 -10.67 8.78
N TYR A 23 -2.03 -10.40 7.56
CA TYR A 23 -2.01 -11.37 6.48
C TYR A 23 -1.03 -10.94 5.39
N LEU A 24 -0.34 -11.92 4.82
CA LEU A 24 0.62 -11.74 3.73
C LEU A 24 0.15 -12.49 2.49
N SER A 25 0.30 -11.89 1.33
CA SER A 25 0.09 -12.54 0.03
C SER A 25 1.33 -13.36 -0.34
N PRO A 26 1.23 -14.68 -0.55
CA PRO A 26 2.36 -15.49 -1.01
C PRO A 26 3.01 -14.94 -2.28
N THR A 27 2.21 -14.50 -3.24
CA THR A 27 2.71 -13.93 -4.51
C THR A 27 3.60 -12.71 -4.29
N LEU A 28 3.25 -11.81 -3.37
CA LEU A 28 4.08 -10.64 -3.06
C LEU A 28 5.34 -11.02 -2.30
N LEU A 29 5.26 -12.02 -1.38
CA LEU A 29 6.41 -12.54 -0.65
C LEU A 29 7.44 -13.20 -1.57
N GLU A 30 7.01 -14.09 -2.44
CA GLU A 30 7.86 -14.80 -3.42
C GLU A 30 8.61 -13.83 -4.35
N ASN A 31 8.05 -12.64 -4.57
CA ASN A 31 8.67 -11.58 -5.35
C ASN A 31 9.39 -10.52 -4.51
N ASN A 32 9.63 -10.78 -3.22
CA ASN A 32 10.36 -9.92 -2.29
C ASN A 32 9.73 -8.51 -2.11
N PHE A 33 8.39 -8.41 -2.12
CA PHE A 33 7.68 -7.20 -1.76
C PHE A 33 7.24 -7.25 -0.30
N LYS A 34 7.78 -6.36 0.54
CA LYS A 34 7.33 -6.20 1.92
C LYS A 34 5.93 -5.61 1.95
N HIS A 35 5.00 -6.26 2.60
CA HIS A 35 3.60 -5.84 2.68
C HIS A 35 2.91 -6.46 3.91
N GLY A 36 1.68 -6.03 4.18
CA GLY A 36 0.83 -6.64 5.20
C GLY A 36 -0.58 -6.08 5.18
N PHE A 37 -1.56 -6.94 5.41
CA PHE A 37 -2.95 -6.58 5.64
C PHE A 37 -3.23 -6.75 7.13
N PHE A 38 -3.29 -5.64 7.85
CA PHE A 38 -3.48 -5.63 9.31
C PHE A 38 -4.96 -5.74 9.66
N THR A 39 -5.27 -6.44 10.75
CA THR A 39 -6.63 -6.60 11.24
C THR A 39 -7.05 -5.41 12.12
N LYS A 40 -8.34 -5.36 12.50
CA LYS A 40 -8.92 -4.32 13.35
C LYS A 40 -8.15 -4.11 14.67
N THR A 41 -7.50 -5.14 15.21
CA THR A 41 -6.70 -5.03 16.43
C THR A 41 -5.51 -4.07 16.31
N SER A 42 -5.09 -3.74 15.09
CA SER A 42 -4.02 -2.78 14.82
C SER A 42 -4.50 -1.32 14.71
N SER A 43 -5.81 -1.07 14.54
CA SER A 43 -6.35 0.27 14.29
C SER A 43 -6.16 1.26 15.46
N GLU A 44 -6.02 0.75 16.67
CA GLU A 44 -5.77 1.54 17.89
C GLU A 44 -4.27 1.79 18.14
N ILE A 45 -3.39 1.29 17.29
CA ILE A 45 -1.95 1.40 17.46
C ILE A 45 -1.45 2.58 16.62
N ASN A 46 -0.68 3.44 17.26
CA ASN A 46 -0.02 4.53 16.57
C ASN A 46 0.87 3.97 15.44
N LEU A 47 0.76 4.56 14.24
CA LEU A 47 1.46 4.11 13.05
C LEU A 47 2.98 4.12 13.23
N LEU A 48 3.54 5.09 13.93
CA LEU A 48 4.97 5.15 14.21
C LEU A 48 5.43 3.94 15.05
N LEU A 49 4.66 3.59 16.09
CA LEU A 49 4.94 2.43 16.92
C LEU A 49 4.87 1.13 16.11
N LEU A 50 3.88 1.00 15.23
CA LEU A 50 3.73 -0.14 14.33
C LEU A 50 4.92 -0.25 13.36
N SER A 51 5.29 0.87 12.72
CA SER A 51 6.42 0.93 11.80
C SER A 51 7.74 0.56 12.48
N ASN A 52 8.00 1.07 13.67
CA ASN A 52 9.18 0.75 14.45
C ASN A 52 9.23 -0.74 14.80
N ARG A 53 8.11 -1.32 15.20
CA ARG A 53 8.01 -2.75 15.52
C ARG A 53 8.28 -3.64 14.31
N LEU A 54 7.84 -3.22 13.14
CA LEU A 54 8.08 -3.89 11.86
C LEU A 54 9.48 -3.57 11.27
N LYS A 55 10.29 -2.79 11.98
CA LYS A 55 11.62 -2.31 11.51
C LYS A 55 11.53 -1.60 10.15
N LEU A 56 10.48 -0.81 9.96
CA LEU A 56 10.27 0.01 8.78
C LEU A 56 10.81 1.42 9.04
N ASN A 57 12.11 1.59 8.84
CA ASN A 57 12.81 2.87 9.08
C ASN A 57 12.63 3.90 7.96
N ASN A 58 11.58 3.77 7.18
CA ASN A 58 11.30 4.59 6.01
C ASN A 58 10.24 5.66 6.33
N LYS A 59 10.10 6.64 5.44
CA LYS A 59 9.03 7.64 5.50
C LYS A 59 7.66 6.95 5.42
N ASN A 60 6.81 7.19 6.41
CA ASN A 60 5.41 6.76 6.37
C ASN A 60 4.60 7.73 5.50
N CYS A 61 4.05 7.20 4.43
CA CYS A 61 3.21 7.91 3.48
C CYS A 61 1.75 7.54 3.73
N VAL A 62 0.95 8.49 4.20
CA VAL A 62 -0.46 8.34 4.56
C VAL A 62 -1.33 9.37 3.84
N LEU A 63 -2.62 9.08 3.69
CA LEU A 63 -3.57 9.91 2.97
C LEU A 63 -4.71 10.36 3.87
N ASN A 64 -5.35 11.47 3.50
CA ASN A 64 -6.72 11.78 3.87
C ASN A 64 -7.65 11.13 2.84
N GLN A 65 -8.20 9.94 3.16
CA GLN A 65 -9.01 9.16 2.23
C GLN A 65 -10.42 9.70 2.13
N ILE A 66 -10.84 10.07 0.94
CA ILE A 66 -12.11 10.79 0.65
C ILE A 66 -13.06 10.00 -0.26
N HIS A 67 -12.80 8.70 -0.46
CA HIS A 67 -13.57 7.81 -1.34
C HIS A 67 -13.59 8.29 -2.80
N SER A 68 -12.47 8.80 -3.29
CA SER A 68 -12.29 9.32 -4.64
C SER A 68 -11.58 8.32 -5.56
N ASN A 69 -11.17 8.80 -6.74
CA ASN A 69 -10.23 8.10 -7.62
C ASN A 69 -8.88 8.85 -7.71
N GLN A 70 -8.60 9.75 -6.78
CA GLN A 70 -7.34 10.48 -6.76
C GLN A 70 -6.20 9.56 -6.34
N ILE A 71 -5.06 9.68 -7.04
CA ILE A 71 -3.84 8.93 -6.78
C ILE A 71 -2.69 9.93 -6.71
N VAL A 72 -1.91 9.86 -5.66
CA VAL A 72 -0.74 10.72 -5.43
C VAL A 72 0.55 9.90 -5.33
N PHE A 73 1.68 10.58 -5.44
CA PHE A 73 2.99 9.98 -5.21
C PHE A 73 3.42 10.13 -3.75
N GLY A 74 4.09 9.12 -3.21
CA GLY A 74 4.54 9.12 -1.83
C GLY A 74 5.48 10.28 -1.48
N SER A 75 6.22 10.83 -2.46
CA SER A 75 7.06 12.02 -2.24
C SER A 75 6.27 13.27 -1.89
N LYS A 76 5.02 13.36 -2.33
CA LYS A 76 4.13 14.51 -2.07
C LYS A 76 3.40 14.42 -0.73
N THR A 77 3.37 13.24 -0.09
CA THR A 77 2.68 13.09 1.19
C THR A 77 3.52 13.65 2.33
N GLU A 78 2.89 14.38 3.23
CA GLU A 78 3.50 14.88 4.46
C GLU A 78 2.75 14.33 5.68
N GLU A 79 3.46 14.09 6.78
CA GLU A 79 2.86 13.50 7.98
C GLU A 79 1.86 14.47 8.63
N LYS A 80 2.14 15.77 8.57
CA LYS A 80 1.29 16.82 9.16
C LYS A 80 0.17 17.29 8.24
N GLN A 81 0.38 17.24 6.91
CA GLN A 81 -0.61 17.66 5.91
C GLN A 81 -0.82 16.51 4.92
N ARG A 82 -1.86 15.72 5.17
CA ARG A 82 -2.19 14.56 4.34
C ARG A 82 -2.89 15.01 3.08
N GLU A 83 -2.42 14.51 1.94
CA GLU A 83 -3.07 14.71 0.64
C GLU A 83 -4.43 14.01 0.59
N GLU A 84 -5.43 14.67 -0.01
CA GLU A 84 -6.75 14.08 -0.26
C GLU A 84 -6.69 13.14 -1.47
N ALA A 85 -6.63 11.85 -1.19
CA ALA A 85 -6.56 10.80 -2.22
C ALA A 85 -6.95 9.44 -1.65
N ASP A 86 -7.15 8.47 -2.53
CA ASP A 86 -7.46 7.09 -2.18
C ASP A 86 -6.48 6.08 -2.79
N GLY A 87 -5.50 6.58 -3.50
CA GLY A 87 -4.39 5.79 -4.01
C GLY A 87 -3.05 6.48 -3.80
N ILE A 88 -2.02 5.69 -3.49
CA ILE A 88 -0.67 6.17 -3.28
C ILE A 88 0.33 5.29 -4.00
N VAL A 89 1.24 5.89 -4.76
CA VAL A 89 2.29 5.22 -5.53
C VAL A 89 3.65 5.56 -4.94
N CYS A 90 4.47 4.55 -4.73
CA CYS A 90 5.87 4.73 -4.37
C CYS A 90 6.64 5.31 -5.57
N ASP A 91 7.29 6.45 -5.40
CA ASP A 91 8.06 7.12 -6.45
C ASP A 91 9.53 7.36 -6.07
N LYS A 92 9.88 7.10 -4.82
CA LYS A 92 11.25 7.17 -4.28
C LYS A 92 11.53 5.94 -3.41
N GLN A 93 12.79 5.66 -3.18
CA GLN A 93 13.21 4.66 -2.19
C GLN A 93 12.80 5.10 -0.77
N ASN A 94 12.74 4.14 0.13
CA ASN A 94 12.50 4.37 1.55
C ASN A 94 11.12 5.02 1.86
N GLN A 95 10.07 4.55 1.19
CA GLN A 95 8.68 4.92 1.45
C GLN A 95 7.88 3.71 1.89
N ASN A 96 7.13 3.85 2.98
CA ASN A 96 6.10 2.91 3.43
C ASN A 96 4.74 3.48 3.08
N LEU A 97 3.97 2.79 2.25
CA LEU A 97 2.65 3.24 1.83
C LEU A 97 1.59 2.65 2.75
N TRP A 98 0.76 3.49 3.33
CA TRP A 98 -0.29 3.10 4.27
C TRP A 98 -1.66 3.57 3.80
N ILE A 99 -2.62 2.66 3.83
CA ILE A 99 -4.04 2.95 3.66
C ILE A 99 -4.84 2.33 4.80
N TYR A 100 -5.95 2.93 5.14
CA TYR A 100 -6.87 2.45 6.15
C TYR A 100 -8.15 1.95 5.48
N THR A 101 -8.62 0.79 5.89
CA THR A 101 -9.89 0.24 5.39
C THR A 101 -10.66 -0.40 6.54
N ALA A 102 -11.98 -0.29 6.48
CA ALA A 102 -12.91 -1.07 7.29
C ALA A 102 -13.69 -1.99 6.36
N ASP A 103 -14.67 -1.45 5.64
CA ASP A 103 -15.54 -2.21 4.73
C ASP A 103 -15.11 -2.11 3.26
N CYS A 104 -14.25 -1.12 2.95
CA CYS A 104 -13.71 -0.93 1.61
C CYS A 104 -12.56 -1.91 1.32
N MET A 105 -12.33 -2.19 0.04
CA MET A 105 -11.32 -3.14 -0.41
C MET A 105 -9.92 -2.51 -0.39
N PRO A 106 -8.94 -3.04 0.38
CA PRO A 106 -7.54 -2.69 0.25
C PRO A 106 -6.95 -3.40 -0.98
N ILE A 107 -6.27 -2.67 -1.84
CA ILE A 107 -5.60 -3.25 -3.01
C ILE A 107 -4.13 -2.85 -2.98
N LEU A 108 -3.25 -3.86 -3.03
CA LEU A 108 -1.82 -3.66 -3.20
C LEU A 108 -1.42 -4.01 -4.63
N PHE A 109 -0.67 -3.12 -5.25
CA PHE A 109 -0.07 -3.34 -6.57
C PHE A 109 1.44 -3.38 -6.47
N ALA A 110 2.04 -4.29 -7.26
CA ALA A 110 3.48 -4.39 -7.40
C ALA A 110 3.85 -4.73 -8.85
N ASP A 111 4.79 -3.99 -9.43
CA ASP A 111 5.43 -4.34 -10.68
C ASP A 111 6.80 -4.95 -10.39
N LYS A 112 6.94 -6.25 -10.66
CA LYS A 112 8.15 -7.02 -10.40
C LYS A 112 9.37 -6.49 -11.16
N ARG A 113 9.18 -6.02 -12.39
CA ARG A 113 10.28 -5.55 -13.26
C ARG A 113 10.77 -4.17 -12.83
N LYS A 114 9.85 -3.27 -12.52
CA LYS A 114 10.14 -1.88 -12.19
C LYS A 114 10.37 -1.64 -10.70
N ARG A 115 10.06 -2.64 -9.87
CA ARG A 115 10.04 -2.51 -8.40
C ARG A 115 9.17 -1.35 -7.92
N LEU A 116 8.11 -1.06 -8.68
CA LEU A 116 7.14 -0.02 -8.35
C LEU A 116 6.00 -0.65 -7.57
N VAL A 117 5.57 0.00 -6.49
CA VAL A 117 4.47 -0.45 -5.64
C VAL A 117 3.45 0.64 -5.44
N ALA A 118 2.21 0.24 -5.19
CA ALA A 118 1.12 1.14 -4.84
C ALA A 118 0.16 0.49 -3.86
N ALA A 119 -0.53 1.33 -3.08
CA ALA A 119 -1.62 0.94 -2.21
C ALA A 119 -2.86 1.78 -2.53
N ILE A 120 -4.02 1.14 -2.61
CA ILE A 120 -5.30 1.78 -2.95
C ILE A 120 -6.36 1.41 -1.92
N HIS A 121 -7.07 2.42 -1.44
CA HIS A 121 -8.35 2.30 -0.78
C HIS A 121 -9.45 2.31 -1.86
N CYS A 122 -10.03 1.14 -2.14
CA CYS A 122 -11.02 0.99 -3.20
C CYS A 122 -12.42 0.78 -2.62
N GLY A 123 -13.10 1.88 -2.29
CA GLY A 123 -14.51 1.88 -1.99
C GLY A 123 -15.37 1.86 -3.27
N ARG A 124 -16.70 1.73 -3.12
CA ARG A 124 -17.65 1.72 -4.25
C ARG A 124 -17.43 2.89 -5.21
N LYS A 125 -17.36 4.13 -4.71
CA LYS A 125 -17.12 5.33 -5.53
C LYS A 125 -15.78 5.27 -6.27
N GLY A 126 -14.70 4.81 -5.62
CA GLY A 126 -13.40 4.66 -6.24
C GLY A 126 -13.44 3.65 -7.40
N LEU A 127 -14.16 2.55 -7.23
CA LEU A 127 -14.34 1.53 -8.26
C LEU A 127 -15.15 2.07 -9.45
N GLU A 128 -16.31 2.70 -9.20
CA GLU A 128 -17.16 3.36 -10.21
C GLU A 128 -16.34 4.40 -11.01
N ASN A 129 -15.52 5.20 -10.32
CA ASN A 129 -14.66 6.23 -10.92
C ASN A 129 -13.33 5.66 -11.45
N LYS A 130 -13.20 4.34 -11.56
CA LYS A 130 -12.13 3.62 -12.26
C LYS A 130 -10.71 3.87 -11.67
N ILE A 131 -10.58 3.94 -10.34
CA ILE A 131 -9.30 4.17 -9.67
C ILE A 131 -8.22 3.15 -10.09
N ILE A 132 -8.59 1.88 -10.24
CA ILE A 132 -7.68 0.81 -10.68
C ILE A 132 -7.16 1.09 -12.10
N LYS A 133 -8.06 1.47 -13.02
CA LYS A 133 -7.67 1.81 -14.40
C LYS A 133 -6.73 3.02 -14.44
N LYS A 134 -6.96 4.01 -13.58
CA LYS A 134 -6.10 5.18 -13.41
C LYS A 134 -4.71 4.78 -12.93
N LEU A 135 -4.62 3.87 -11.93
CA LEU A 135 -3.35 3.35 -11.45
C LEU A 135 -2.56 2.62 -12.55
N ILE A 136 -3.22 1.72 -13.28
CA ILE A 136 -2.57 0.97 -14.36
C ILE A 136 -1.96 1.93 -15.39
N LYS A 137 -2.67 3.00 -15.77
CA LYS A 137 -2.13 4.03 -16.68
C LYS A 137 -0.87 4.69 -16.12
N ILE A 138 -0.82 5.00 -14.81
CA ILE A 138 0.38 5.58 -14.17
C ILE A 138 1.57 4.63 -14.30
N PHE A 139 1.36 3.33 -14.09
CA PHE A 139 2.41 2.31 -14.22
C PHE A 139 2.91 2.19 -15.65
N VAL A 140 2.01 2.25 -16.65
CA VAL A 140 2.37 2.19 -18.09
C VAL A 140 3.16 3.44 -18.51
N ILE A 141 2.72 4.63 -18.12
CA ILE A 141 3.39 5.90 -18.49
C ILE A 141 4.80 5.96 -17.90
N LYS A 142 5.00 5.56 -16.67
CA LYS A 142 6.35 5.50 -16.05
C LYS A 142 7.28 4.52 -16.80
N ASP A 143 6.74 3.53 -17.48
CA ASP A 143 7.53 2.64 -18.35
C ASP A 143 8.02 3.35 -19.61
N ALA A 144 7.15 4.08 -20.28
CA ALA A 144 7.48 4.82 -21.47
C ALA A 144 8.57 5.88 -21.23
N GLN A 145 8.45 6.63 -20.11
CA GLN A 145 9.44 7.66 -19.76
C GLN A 145 10.85 7.10 -19.50
N LYS A 146 10.96 5.92 -18.85
CA LYS A 146 12.27 5.27 -18.66
C LYS A 146 12.90 4.78 -19.96
N LYS A 147 12.10 4.30 -20.90
CA LYS A 147 12.62 3.85 -22.21
C LYS A 147 13.17 5.00 -23.05
N ILE A 148 12.55 6.18 -22.96
CA ILE A 148 13.02 7.39 -23.66
C ILE A 148 14.35 7.89 -23.08
N CYS A 149 14.55 7.84 -21.77
CA CYS A 149 15.82 8.23 -21.14
C CYS A 149 16.98 7.25 -21.37
N LEU A 150 16.72 6.02 -21.78
CA LEU A 150 17.75 5.01 -22.07
C LEU A 150 18.12 4.94 -23.57
N SER A 151 17.39 5.66 -24.43
CA SER A 151 17.61 5.72 -25.87
C SER A 151 18.34 7.01 -26.31
N GLN A 152 18.83 7.81 -25.38
CA GLN A 152 19.75 8.94 -25.60
C GLN A 152 21.14 8.60 -25.04
#